data_15f3b76e8eb996bc908a80cbaed2a773
#
_entry.id   15f3b76e8eb996bc908a80cbaed2a773
#
_cell.length_a   1.000
_cell.length_b   1.000
_cell.length_c   1.000
_cell.angle_alpha   90.00
_cell.angle_beta   90.00
_cell.angle_gamma   90.00
#
_symmetry.space_group_name_H-M   'P 1'
#
loop_
_entity.id
_entity.type
_entity.pdbx_description
1 polymer ?
#
loop_
_entity_poly.entity_id
_entity_poly.type
_entity_poly.pdbx_seq_one_letter_code
_entity_poly.pdbx_strand_id
1 'polypeptide(L)'
;FDAEKLKVHGGILRIYVSLNKKPFSKNLKKILNGENDKNIINKIKNLNQFRIKFNNRLRKLLLNLKKQKKTIYGMGAAPRACVMLNSCNLTKYEIGLVGEVPQSLKCNKYIPGTDIKVMNENKIISDKPDYVIILAWHLKKRIIKLLLKKGYKGNFIIPLPNIKILEGKKLL
;
A
#
# COMPACT_ATOMS: atom_id res chain seq x y z
N PHE A 1 -26.66 15.53 6.60
CA PHE A 1 -27.59 15.03 7.63
C PHE A 1 -27.27 13.61 8.09
N ASP A 2 -26.48 12.86 7.33
CA ASP A 2 -26.00 11.53 7.70
C ASP A 2 -24.61 11.24 7.16
N ALA A 3 -23.87 10.34 7.81
CA ALA A 3 -22.58 9.85 7.36
C ALA A 3 -22.35 8.42 7.83
N GLU A 4 -21.63 7.64 7.02
CA GLU A 4 -21.26 6.26 7.36
C GLU A 4 -19.82 5.93 7.00
N LYS A 5 -19.17 5.13 7.84
CA LYS A 5 -17.82 4.61 7.58
C LYS A 5 -17.91 3.28 6.83
N LEU A 6 -17.31 3.21 5.66
CA LEU A 6 -17.28 2.01 4.82
C LEU A 6 -15.88 1.39 4.81
N LYS A 7 -15.81 0.06 4.80
CA LYS A 7 -14.53 -0.70 4.75
C LYS A 7 -13.96 -0.85 3.34
N VAL A 8 -14.26 0.08 2.44
CA VAL A 8 -13.82 0.05 1.04
C VAL A 8 -12.51 0.83 0.92
N HIS A 9 -11.59 0.36 0.09
CA HIS A 9 -10.29 1.01 -0.18
C HIS A 9 -9.46 1.36 1.08
N GLY A 10 -9.65 0.62 2.17
CA GLY A 10 -8.95 0.86 3.43
C GLY A 10 -9.66 1.86 4.36
N GLY A 11 -10.91 2.20 4.06
CA GLY A 11 -11.79 3.09 4.83
C GLY A 11 -12.13 4.36 4.06
N ILE A 12 -13.41 4.58 3.87
CA ILE A 12 -13.95 5.83 3.30
C ILE A 12 -15.11 6.30 4.18
N LEU A 13 -15.38 7.60 4.10
CA LEU A 13 -16.53 8.23 4.69
C LEU A 13 -17.53 8.57 3.57
N ARG A 14 -18.75 8.02 3.65
CA ARG A 14 -19.86 8.42 2.79
C ARG A 14 -20.66 9.47 3.53
N ILE A 15 -20.91 10.60 2.87
CA ILE A 15 -21.67 11.72 3.42
C ILE A 15 -22.95 11.87 2.63
N TYR A 16 -24.06 12.05 3.34
CA TYR A 16 -25.38 12.33 2.77
C TYR A 16 -25.77 13.77 3.01
N VAL A 17 -26.05 14.49 1.93
CA VAL A 17 -26.44 15.90 1.94
C VAL A 17 -27.85 16.09 1.40
N SER A 18 -28.52 17.16 1.83
CA SER A 18 -29.86 17.54 1.39
C SER A 18 -29.96 19.06 1.26
N LEU A 19 -30.73 19.54 0.28
CA LEU A 19 -31.05 20.96 0.15
C LEU A 19 -31.96 21.45 1.28
N ASN A 20 -32.82 20.54 1.77
CA ASN A 20 -33.73 20.84 2.89
C ASN A 20 -33.06 20.48 4.22
N LYS A 21 -33.28 21.31 5.25
CA LYS A 21 -32.83 21.04 6.61
C LYS A 21 -33.37 19.71 7.12
N LYS A 22 -32.47 18.84 7.54
CA LYS A 22 -32.78 17.53 8.16
C LYS A 22 -32.07 17.40 9.48
N PRO A 23 -32.66 16.68 10.46
CA PRO A 23 -31.98 16.40 11.74
C PRO A 23 -30.76 15.47 11.49
N PHE A 24 -29.72 15.68 12.29
CA PHE A 24 -28.55 14.80 12.23
C PHE A 24 -28.88 13.40 12.73
N SER A 25 -28.50 12.41 11.92
CA SER A 25 -28.63 11.00 12.28
C SER A 25 -27.78 10.63 13.53
N LYS A 26 -28.11 9.49 14.14
CA LYS A 26 -27.30 8.92 15.22
C LYS A 26 -25.85 8.62 14.77
N ASN A 27 -25.70 8.13 13.51
CA ASN A 27 -24.39 7.83 12.93
C ASN A 27 -23.53 9.10 12.80
N LEU A 28 -24.09 10.16 12.20
CA LEU A 28 -23.37 11.44 12.05
C LEU A 28 -22.97 12.00 13.43
N LYS A 29 -23.88 12.03 14.40
CA LYS A 29 -23.57 12.49 15.77
C LYS A 29 -22.44 11.68 16.39
N LYS A 30 -22.41 10.35 16.23
CA LYS A 30 -21.34 9.46 16.71
C LYS A 30 -19.99 9.79 16.06
N ILE A 31 -19.99 10.07 14.75
CA ILE A 31 -18.77 10.42 14.01
C ILE A 31 -18.23 11.77 14.50
N LEU A 32 -19.09 12.81 14.58
CA LEU A 32 -18.72 14.14 15.05
C LEU A 32 -18.17 14.12 16.47
N ASN A 33 -18.83 13.38 17.40
CA ASN A 33 -18.32 13.23 18.76
C ASN A 33 -16.93 12.58 18.82
N GLY A 34 -16.64 11.64 17.89
CA GLY A 34 -15.32 11.01 17.78
C GLY A 34 -14.25 11.93 17.19
N GLU A 35 -14.64 12.98 16.47
CA GLU A 35 -13.73 13.97 15.88
C GLU A 35 -13.38 15.11 16.86
N ASN A 36 -14.24 15.37 17.86
CA ASN A 36 -13.98 16.33 18.94
C ASN A 36 -12.96 15.80 19.97
N ASP A 37 -12.04 14.94 19.56
CA ASP A 37 -11.02 14.37 20.44
C ASP A 37 -9.95 15.42 20.77
N LYS A 38 -9.92 15.84 22.05
CA LYS A 38 -8.92 16.78 22.59
C LYS A 38 -7.47 16.29 22.36
N ASN A 39 -7.29 15.00 22.04
CA ASN A 39 -5.99 14.40 21.75
C ASN A 39 -5.62 14.38 20.27
N ILE A 40 -6.36 15.03 19.38
CA ILE A 40 -6.11 15.00 17.91
C ILE A 40 -4.69 15.46 17.57
N ILE A 41 -4.18 16.49 18.25
CA ILE A 41 -2.81 17.02 18.05
C ILE A 41 -1.77 15.96 18.42
N ASN A 42 -1.97 15.25 19.53
CA ASN A 42 -1.06 14.17 19.94
C ASN A 42 -1.12 12.99 18.97
N LYS A 43 -2.30 12.67 18.44
CA LYS A 43 -2.46 11.64 17.39
C LYS A 43 -1.71 12.03 16.11
N ILE A 44 -1.75 13.29 15.69
CA ILE A 44 -1.01 13.80 14.52
C ILE A 44 0.51 13.72 14.76
N LYS A 45 0.98 14.15 15.96
CA LYS A 45 2.41 14.02 16.33
C LYS A 45 2.85 12.56 16.31
N ASN A 46 2.05 11.66 16.88
CA ASN A 46 2.32 10.22 16.87
C ASN A 46 2.35 9.63 15.47
N LEU A 47 1.51 10.12 14.55
CA LEU A 47 1.51 9.71 13.16
C LEU A 47 2.85 10.03 12.46
N ASN A 48 3.41 11.21 12.70
CA ASN A 48 4.72 11.57 12.16
C ASN A 48 5.84 10.67 12.71
N GLN A 49 5.84 10.38 14.00
CA GLN A 49 6.79 9.43 14.59
C GLN A 49 6.63 8.02 14.02
N PHE A 50 5.38 7.57 13.85
CA PHE A 50 5.10 6.30 13.17
C PHE A 50 5.68 6.28 11.76
N ARG A 51 5.46 7.34 10.97
CA ARG A 51 5.99 7.47 9.61
C ARG A 51 7.52 7.33 9.58
N ILE A 52 8.23 8.05 10.46
CA ILE A 52 9.70 8.00 10.53
C ILE A 52 10.17 6.57 10.87
N LYS A 53 9.60 5.98 11.92
CA LYS A 53 9.94 4.60 12.33
C LYS A 53 9.63 3.58 11.23
N PHE A 54 8.48 3.72 10.57
CA PHE A 54 8.08 2.84 9.46
C PHE A 54 9.06 2.95 8.28
N ASN A 55 9.37 4.17 7.84
CA ASN A 55 10.28 4.41 6.72
C ASN A 55 11.65 3.77 6.97
N ASN A 56 12.23 4.01 8.16
CA ASN A 56 13.52 3.45 8.54
C ASN A 56 13.48 1.91 8.57
N ARG A 57 12.43 1.31 9.14
CA ARG A 57 12.28 -0.15 9.21
C ARG A 57 12.11 -0.78 7.83
N LEU A 58 11.28 -0.19 6.97
CA LEU A 58 11.07 -0.72 5.62
C LEU A 58 12.35 -0.64 4.81
N ARG A 59 12.99 0.54 4.80
CA ARG A 59 14.25 0.73 4.07
C ARG A 59 15.34 -0.22 4.56
N LYS A 60 15.51 -0.36 5.88
CA LYS A 60 16.49 -1.29 6.47
C LYS A 60 16.23 -2.74 6.04
N LEU A 61 14.97 -3.17 6.03
CA LEU A 61 14.59 -4.51 5.56
C LEU A 61 15.01 -4.71 4.10
N LEU A 62 14.61 -3.79 3.21
CA LEU A 62 14.91 -3.93 1.78
C LEU A 62 16.41 -3.90 1.50
N LEU A 63 17.16 -3.01 2.15
CA LEU A 63 18.62 -2.96 2.03
C LEU A 63 19.30 -4.25 2.54
N ASN A 64 18.81 -4.84 3.64
CA ASN A 64 19.33 -6.11 4.12
C ASN A 64 19.08 -7.26 3.12
N LEU A 65 17.92 -7.30 2.50
CA LEU A 65 17.64 -8.27 1.43
C LEU A 65 18.52 -8.05 0.21
N LYS A 66 18.79 -6.78 -0.17
CA LYS A 66 19.71 -6.46 -1.26
C LYS A 66 21.13 -6.89 -0.96
N LYS A 67 21.63 -6.71 0.28
CA LYS A 67 22.93 -7.23 0.71
C LYS A 67 23.04 -8.76 0.56
N GLN A 68 21.92 -9.47 0.73
CA GLN A 68 21.82 -10.91 0.49
C GLN A 68 21.60 -11.25 -1.00
N LYS A 69 21.82 -10.30 -1.91
CA LYS A 69 21.64 -10.44 -3.37
C LYS A 69 20.22 -10.82 -3.78
N LYS A 70 19.20 -10.52 -2.94
CA LYS A 70 17.80 -10.81 -3.22
C LYS A 70 17.23 -9.79 -4.21
N THR A 71 16.43 -10.30 -5.14
CA THR A 71 15.67 -9.50 -6.11
C THR A 71 14.29 -9.14 -5.52
N ILE A 72 13.93 -7.86 -5.59
CA ILE A 72 12.68 -7.35 -5.02
C ILE A 72 11.96 -6.55 -6.09
N TYR A 73 10.71 -6.91 -6.39
CA TYR A 73 9.81 -6.14 -7.24
C TYR A 73 8.61 -5.63 -6.44
N GLY A 74 7.98 -4.56 -6.93
CA GLY A 74 6.73 -4.06 -6.36
C GLY A 74 5.52 -4.60 -7.13
N MET A 75 4.34 -4.59 -6.53
CA MET A 75 3.07 -4.86 -7.21
C MET A 75 2.01 -3.84 -6.83
N GLY A 76 1.46 -3.16 -7.86
CA GLY A 76 0.40 -2.17 -7.75
C GLY A 76 0.90 -0.72 -7.75
N ALA A 77 0.97 -0.09 -8.93
CA ALA A 77 1.38 1.31 -9.12
C ALA A 77 0.24 2.30 -8.76
N ALA A 78 -0.29 2.19 -7.54
CA ALA A 78 -1.35 3.07 -7.02
C ALA A 78 -0.78 4.41 -6.50
N PRO A 79 -1.58 5.49 -6.40
CA PRO A 79 -1.13 6.76 -5.82
C PRO A 79 -0.50 6.60 -4.41
N ARG A 80 -1.06 5.71 -3.59
CA ARG A 80 -0.50 5.39 -2.25
C ARG A 80 0.89 4.77 -2.32
N ALA A 81 1.19 4.01 -3.38
CA ALA A 81 2.53 3.46 -3.62
C ALA A 81 3.53 4.59 -3.87
N CYS A 82 3.17 5.56 -4.71
CA CYS A 82 4.00 6.74 -4.98
C CYS A 82 4.38 7.47 -3.67
N VAL A 83 3.39 7.76 -2.82
CA VAL A 83 3.63 8.41 -1.51
C VAL A 83 4.58 7.59 -0.64
N MET A 84 4.37 6.27 -0.54
CA MET A 84 5.20 5.40 0.29
C MET A 84 6.63 5.29 -0.23
N LEU A 85 6.82 5.08 -1.53
CA LEU A 85 8.14 4.94 -2.14
C LEU A 85 8.96 6.22 -1.98
N ASN A 86 8.37 7.39 -2.24
CA ASN A 86 9.04 8.68 -2.04
C ASN A 86 9.33 8.95 -0.56
N SER A 87 8.35 8.72 0.33
CA SER A 87 8.53 8.92 1.78
C SER A 87 9.67 8.07 2.35
N CYS A 88 9.88 6.87 1.81
CA CYS A 88 10.97 5.96 2.22
C CYS A 88 12.27 6.18 1.43
N ASN A 89 12.33 7.14 0.49
CA ASN A 89 13.46 7.36 -0.43
C ASN A 89 13.91 6.05 -1.12
N LEU A 90 12.94 5.28 -1.63
CA LEU A 90 13.21 4.03 -2.34
C LEU A 90 13.42 4.30 -3.83
N THR A 91 14.39 3.61 -4.40
CA THR A 91 14.83 3.72 -5.79
C THR A 91 14.75 2.37 -6.49
N LYS A 92 15.11 2.33 -7.77
CA LYS A 92 15.26 1.06 -8.53
C LYS A 92 16.31 0.13 -7.92
N TYR A 93 17.21 0.63 -7.07
CA TYR A 93 18.17 -0.21 -6.37
C TYR A 93 17.49 -1.15 -5.39
N GLU A 94 16.57 -0.64 -4.56
CA GLU A 94 15.82 -1.46 -3.60
C GLU A 94 14.70 -2.24 -4.28
N ILE A 95 13.96 -1.61 -5.20
CA ILE A 95 12.81 -2.21 -5.91
C ILE A 95 13.02 -2.08 -7.41
N GLY A 96 13.44 -3.15 -8.06
CA GLY A 96 13.85 -3.13 -9.48
C GLY A 96 12.79 -2.61 -10.44
N LEU A 97 11.52 -2.96 -10.22
CA LEU A 97 10.36 -2.48 -10.98
C LEU A 97 9.07 -2.64 -10.17
N VAL A 98 8.00 -2.03 -10.68
CA VAL A 98 6.64 -2.21 -10.13
C VAL A 98 5.75 -2.82 -11.21
N GLY A 99 5.17 -3.99 -10.92
CA GLY A 99 4.17 -4.64 -11.76
C GLY A 99 2.80 -3.96 -11.65
N GLU A 100 2.13 -3.84 -12.79
CA GLU A 100 0.76 -3.32 -12.88
C GLU A 100 -0.03 -4.17 -13.89
N VAL A 101 -1.37 -4.13 -13.84
CA VAL A 101 -2.22 -4.88 -14.76
C VAL A 101 -1.91 -4.52 -16.22
N PRO A 102 -1.99 -5.49 -17.16
CA PRO A 102 -1.52 -5.30 -18.53
C PRO A 102 -2.14 -4.12 -19.27
N GLN A 103 -3.42 -3.83 -19.02
CA GLN A 103 -4.19 -2.76 -19.68
C GLN A 103 -3.96 -1.37 -19.06
N SER A 104 -3.10 -1.26 -18.04
CA SER A 104 -2.86 0.00 -17.36
C SER A 104 -2.02 0.95 -18.22
N LEU A 105 -2.49 2.18 -18.38
CA LEU A 105 -1.76 3.28 -19.03
C LEU A 105 -0.48 3.68 -18.29
N LYS A 106 -0.24 3.12 -17.11
CA LYS A 106 0.98 3.33 -16.30
C LYS A 106 2.15 2.46 -16.76
N CYS A 107 1.88 1.36 -17.48
CA CYS A 107 2.95 0.51 -17.98
C CYS A 107 3.92 1.31 -18.87
N ASN A 108 5.22 0.98 -18.76
CA ASN A 108 6.34 1.65 -19.42
C ASN A 108 6.60 3.10 -18.98
N LYS A 109 5.92 3.59 -17.94
CA LYS A 109 6.18 4.87 -17.29
C LYS A 109 6.95 4.65 -15.98
N TYR A 110 7.31 5.74 -15.31
CA TYR A 110 7.97 5.69 -14.01
C TYR A 110 6.99 6.08 -12.89
N ILE A 111 7.23 5.56 -11.69
CA ILE A 111 6.55 6.06 -10.50
C ILE A 111 7.00 7.51 -10.27
N PRO A 112 6.07 8.49 -10.22
CA PRO A 112 6.42 9.90 -10.02
C PRO A 112 7.33 10.12 -8.81
N GLY A 113 8.40 10.90 -8.98
CA GLY A 113 9.39 11.19 -7.95
C GLY A 113 10.40 10.07 -7.68
N THR A 114 10.42 9.02 -8.52
CA THR A 114 11.38 7.90 -8.42
C THR A 114 11.92 7.52 -9.80
N ASP A 115 12.98 6.70 -9.81
CA ASP A 115 13.53 6.04 -11.01
C ASP A 115 13.00 4.62 -11.22
N ILE A 116 11.92 4.24 -10.51
CA ILE A 116 11.32 2.89 -10.56
C ILE A 116 10.34 2.81 -11.73
N LYS A 117 10.64 1.92 -12.68
CA LYS A 117 9.81 1.70 -13.86
C LYS A 117 8.57 0.86 -13.53
N VAL A 118 7.43 1.23 -14.10
CA VAL A 118 6.20 0.42 -14.06
C VAL A 118 6.17 -0.49 -15.27
N MET A 119 6.00 -1.78 -15.05
CA MET A 119 5.96 -2.81 -16.09
C MET A 119 4.67 -3.62 -15.97
N ASN A 120 4.34 -4.36 -17.02
CA ASN A 120 3.29 -5.36 -16.96
C ASN A 120 3.61 -6.39 -15.85
N GLU A 121 2.61 -6.77 -15.05
CA GLU A 121 2.78 -7.75 -13.95
C GLU A 121 3.31 -9.11 -14.41
N ASN A 122 3.15 -9.48 -15.68
CA ASN A 122 3.72 -10.71 -16.22
C ASN A 122 5.25 -10.72 -16.13
N LYS A 123 5.90 -9.55 -16.07
CA LYS A 123 7.34 -9.42 -15.82
C LYS A 123 7.74 -10.01 -14.46
N ILE A 124 6.88 -9.91 -13.43
CA ILE A 124 7.09 -10.56 -12.14
C ILE A 124 7.13 -12.08 -12.28
N ILE A 125 6.25 -12.62 -13.14
CA ILE A 125 6.14 -14.06 -13.35
C ILE A 125 7.36 -14.59 -14.16
N SER A 126 7.78 -13.86 -15.19
CA SER A 126 8.94 -14.25 -16.01
C SER A 126 10.26 -14.16 -15.25
N ASP A 127 10.47 -13.08 -14.50
CA ASP A 127 11.74 -12.81 -13.81
C ASP A 127 11.88 -13.53 -12.49
N LYS A 128 10.76 -13.98 -11.91
CA LYS A 128 10.69 -14.75 -10.64
C LYS A 128 11.52 -14.11 -9.51
N PRO A 129 11.26 -12.83 -9.15
CA PRO A 129 12.01 -12.19 -8.07
C PRO A 129 11.86 -12.96 -6.75
N ASP A 130 12.85 -12.88 -5.86
CA ASP A 130 12.77 -13.52 -4.55
C ASP A 130 11.62 -12.97 -3.70
N TYR A 131 11.34 -11.67 -3.84
CA TYR A 131 10.31 -10.97 -3.08
C TYR A 131 9.45 -10.06 -3.96
N VAL A 132 8.16 -10.03 -3.64
CA VAL A 132 7.23 -9.03 -4.17
C VAL A 132 6.65 -8.20 -3.02
N ILE A 133 6.96 -6.89 -2.97
CA ILE A 133 6.32 -5.97 -2.05
C ILE A 133 4.96 -5.54 -2.59
N ILE A 134 3.90 -5.77 -1.82
CA ILE A 134 2.53 -5.44 -2.20
C ILE A 134 2.26 -3.96 -1.89
N LEU A 135 2.44 -3.10 -2.88
CA LEU A 135 2.28 -1.65 -2.75
C LEU A 135 0.82 -1.23 -2.63
N ALA A 136 -0.09 -2.00 -3.23
CA ALA A 136 -1.54 -1.86 -3.01
C ALA A 136 -2.01 -2.77 -1.85
N TRP A 137 -1.44 -2.60 -0.66
CA TRP A 137 -1.61 -3.48 0.52
C TRP A 137 -3.06 -3.73 0.94
N HIS A 138 -3.97 -2.81 0.66
CA HIS A 138 -5.41 -2.98 0.93
C HIS A 138 -6.04 -4.07 0.04
N LEU A 139 -5.43 -4.40 -1.10
CA LEU A 139 -5.83 -5.47 -2.02
C LEU A 139 -4.95 -6.72 -1.89
N LYS A 140 -4.12 -6.82 -0.84
CA LYS A 140 -3.11 -7.88 -0.69
C LYS A 140 -3.65 -9.28 -0.93
N LYS A 141 -4.80 -9.64 -0.38
CA LYS A 141 -5.38 -10.98 -0.55
C LYS A 141 -5.63 -11.31 -2.02
N ARG A 142 -6.22 -10.35 -2.78
CA ARG A 142 -6.50 -10.51 -4.21
C ARG A 142 -5.22 -10.60 -5.03
N ILE A 143 -4.25 -9.72 -4.76
CA ILE A 143 -2.98 -9.67 -5.48
C ILE A 143 -2.17 -10.94 -5.26
N ILE A 144 -2.03 -11.38 -4.01
CA ILE A 144 -1.31 -12.62 -3.66
C ILE A 144 -1.95 -13.80 -4.38
N LYS A 145 -3.29 -13.97 -4.28
CA LYS A 145 -4.01 -15.05 -4.96
C LYS A 145 -3.79 -15.03 -6.46
N LEU A 146 -3.78 -13.84 -7.08
CA LEU A 146 -3.53 -13.66 -8.51
C LEU A 146 -2.12 -14.12 -8.90
N LEU A 147 -1.09 -13.65 -8.17
CA LEU A 147 0.31 -13.99 -8.46
C LEU A 147 0.60 -15.47 -8.25
N LEU A 148 0.07 -16.08 -7.18
CA LEU A 148 0.16 -17.53 -6.95
C LEU A 148 -0.51 -18.32 -8.08
N LYS A 149 -1.72 -17.94 -8.51
CA LYS A 149 -2.42 -18.56 -9.64
C LYS A 149 -1.62 -18.46 -10.95
N LYS A 150 -0.85 -17.39 -11.14
CA LYS A 150 0.05 -17.20 -12.28
C LYS A 150 1.40 -17.92 -12.13
N GLY A 151 1.61 -18.68 -11.06
CA GLY A 151 2.81 -19.49 -10.86
C GLY A 151 3.97 -18.79 -10.13
N TYR A 152 3.76 -17.60 -9.53
CA TYR A 152 4.77 -16.99 -8.67
C TYR A 152 4.93 -17.78 -7.37
N LYS A 153 6.17 -18.15 -7.02
CA LYS A 153 6.49 -18.97 -5.84
C LYS A 153 7.39 -18.27 -4.81
N GLY A 154 7.79 -17.01 -5.08
CA GLY A 154 8.62 -16.21 -4.17
C GLY A 154 7.83 -15.68 -2.96
N ASN A 155 8.51 -14.88 -2.15
CA ASN A 155 7.95 -14.35 -0.91
C ASN A 155 7.22 -13.01 -1.14
N PHE A 156 6.30 -12.67 -0.23
CA PHE A 156 5.58 -11.42 -0.28
C PHE A 156 5.95 -10.52 0.91
N ILE A 157 6.16 -9.23 0.66
CA ILE A 157 6.32 -8.23 1.70
C ILE A 157 5.04 -7.41 1.75
N ILE A 158 4.38 -7.40 2.90
CA ILE A 158 3.22 -6.54 3.18
C ILE A 158 3.70 -5.36 4.00
N PRO A 159 3.74 -4.13 3.45
CA PRO A 159 4.33 -2.99 4.15
C PRO A 159 3.44 -2.46 5.29
N LEU A 160 2.12 -2.45 5.12
CA LEU A 160 1.17 -1.81 6.03
C LEU A 160 -0.02 -2.73 6.39
N PRO A 161 -0.61 -2.56 7.60
CA PRO A 161 -0.28 -1.60 8.67
C PRO A 161 1.02 -1.92 9.43
N ASN A 162 1.47 -3.17 9.39
CA ASN A 162 2.72 -3.65 9.97
C ASN A 162 3.51 -4.40 8.89
N ILE A 163 4.82 -4.18 8.84
CA ILE A 163 5.69 -4.89 7.91
C ILE A 163 5.66 -6.38 8.24
N LYS A 164 5.25 -7.19 7.26
CA LYS A 164 5.19 -8.66 7.36
C LYS A 164 5.78 -9.28 6.11
N ILE A 165 6.50 -10.38 6.30
CA ILE A 165 6.94 -11.25 5.21
C ILE A 165 6.06 -12.50 5.25
N LEU A 166 5.53 -12.89 4.09
CA LEU A 166 4.76 -14.11 3.89
C LEU A 166 5.55 -15.00 2.94
N GLU A 167 5.79 -16.23 3.35
CA GLU A 167 6.48 -17.22 2.52
C GLU A 167 5.51 -17.77 1.47
N GLY A 168 5.83 -17.58 0.18
CA GLY A 168 4.96 -18.01 -0.91
C GLY A 168 4.70 -19.52 -0.89
N LYS A 169 5.71 -20.33 -0.53
CA LYS A 169 5.58 -21.78 -0.42
C LYS A 169 4.56 -22.25 0.64
N LYS A 170 4.32 -21.47 1.68
CA LYS A 170 3.31 -21.79 2.73
C LYS A 170 1.90 -21.31 2.39
N LEU A 171 1.73 -20.62 1.27
CA LEU A 171 0.45 -20.08 0.82
C LEU A 171 -0.15 -20.88 -0.35
N LEU A 172 0.62 -21.82 -0.90
CA LEU A 172 0.21 -22.82 -1.90
C LEU A 172 -0.41 -24.02 -1.25
#